data_65c273ead23282f38d9be6f623901753
#
_entry.id   65c273ead23282f38d9be6f623901753
#
_cell.length_a   1.000
_cell.length_b   1.000
_cell.length_c   1.000
_cell.angle_alpha   90.00
_cell.angle_beta   90.00
_cell.angle_gamma   90.00
#
_symmetry.space_group_name_H-M   'P 1'
#
loop_
_entity.id
_entity.type
_entity.pdbx_description
1 polymer ?
#
loop_
_entity_poly.entity_id
_entity_poly.type
_entity_poly.pdbx_seq_one_letter_code
_entity_poly.pdbx_strand_id
1 'polypeptide(L)'
;LWRSPSFIRVSYFSRIISHCYITPELKEREVRILTAKEDLNQTEYDIFVRLRSEVAEYTDIIRNVSRAIAAIDVLCGLAEVADRQGYCRPEMVKGRELKIIDGRHPVVEKLLPPGFFVPNTAQLGSLENNTENTEIQPYSYPDLIILTGPNASGKSCYLRQIGLIQLMAQMGSFIPASSAKLSLCDRIFTRVGAVDDLATGQSTFMVEMNETANILNHSTNKSLVLLDEIGRGTATFDGLSIAWSVAEYLATEIQAKTIFATHYHELNELASILENVANYQVTVKELPDKIVFLHQVQPGGADKSYGIEAGRLAGLPDVVIQRARQVMRQIEQHSKIAIGLRKGIKKQTNKSTSMEQLDIFETED
;
A
#
# COMPACT_ATOMS: atom_id res chain seq x y z
N LEU A 1 -15.37 -32.68 1.62
CA LEU A 1 -14.80 -33.65 2.60
C LEU A 1 -15.42 -35.02 2.39
N TRP A 2 -14.90 -35.80 1.43
CA TRP A 2 -15.24 -37.22 1.28
C TRP A 2 -14.00 -38.03 1.64
N ARG A 3 -14.07 -38.75 2.76
CA ARG A 3 -13.07 -39.75 3.13
C ARG A 3 -13.36 -41.05 2.38
N SER A 4 -12.41 -41.56 1.61
CA SER A 4 -12.41 -42.89 1.05
C SER A 4 -12.38 -43.96 2.15
N PRO A 5 -13.15 -45.07 2.02
CA PRO A 5 -13.00 -46.18 2.94
C PRO A 5 -11.72 -46.93 2.68
N SER A 6 -11.02 -47.22 3.77
CA SER A 6 -9.78 -47.97 3.85
C SER A 6 -9.96 -49.41 3.34
N PHE A 7 -9.12 -49.79 2.38
CA PHE A 7 -8.95 -51.18 1.97
C PHE A 7 -8.39 -52.01 3.12
N ILE A 8 -9.14 -52.98 3.61
CA ILE A 8 -8.63 -54.01 4.51
C ILE A 8 -7.91 -55.04 3.66
N ARG A 9 -6.60 -55.14 3.84
CA ARG A 9 -5.73 -56.17 3.23
C ARG A 9 -5.91 -57.43 4.09
N VAL A 10 -6.68 -58.39 3.62
CA VAL A 10 -6.73 -59.74 4.23
C VAL A 10 -5.63 -60.57 3.62
N SER A 11 -4.63 -60.91 4.44
CA SER A 11 -3.60 -61.90 4.07
C SER A 11 -4.15 -63.32 4.26
N TYR A 12 -4.27 -64.03 3.17
CA TYR A 12 -4.63 -65.45 3.19
C TYR A 12 -3.38 -66.31 3.30
N PHE A 13 -3.19 -66.94 4.45
CA PHE A 13 -2.46 -68.19 4.60
C PHE A 13 -3.44 -69.25 5.07
N SER A 14 -3.95 -70.08 4.17
CA SER A 14 -4.19 -71.52 4.38
C SER A 14 -4.56 -72.14 3.03
N ARG A 15 -3.76 -73.11 2.58
CA ARG A 15 -4.07 -74.01 1.48
C ARG A 15 -5.24 -74.88 1.94
N ILE A 16 -6.44 -74.51 1.60
CA ILE A 16 -7.55 -75.48 1.50
C ILE A 16 -7.85 -75.56 0.03
N ILE A 17 -7.54 -76.71 -0.60
CA ILE A 17 -7.98 -77.04 -1.94
C ILE A 17 -9.50 -77.31 -1.83
N SER A 18 -10.30 -76.28 -1.88
CA SER A 18 -11.73 -76.40 -2.10
C SER A 18 -11.94 -76.46 -3.60
N HIS A 19 -12.36 -77.58 -4.09
CA HIS A 19 -12.91 -77.73 -5.42
C HIS A 19 -14.20 -76.90 -5.50
N CYS A 20 -14.12 -75.67 -5.93
CA CYS A 20 -15.27 -74.84 -6.26
C CYS A 20 -15.90 -75.43 -7.53
N TYR A 21 -16.93 -76.22 -7.36
CA TYR A 21 -17.79 -76.58 -8.48
C TYR A 21 -18.63 -75.37 -8.85
N ILE A 22 -18.36 -74.77 -10.00
CA ILE A 22 -19.18 -73.72 -10.58
C ILE A 22 -20.38 -74.39 -11.21
N THR A 23 -21.53 -74.35 -10.54
CA THR A 23 -22.78 -74.84 -11.16
C THR A 23 -23.30 -73.76 -12.11
N PRO A 24 -24.06 -74.18 -13.17
CA PRO A 24 -24.66 -73.21 -14.11
C PRO A 24 -25.49 -72.16 -13.39
N GLU A 25 -26.22 -72.55 -12.35
CA GLU A 25 -27.03 -71.64 -11.53
C GLU A 25 -26.18 -70.60 -10.71
N LEU A 26 -25.03 -71.04 -10.19
CA LEU A 26 -24.12 -70.13 -9.50
C LEU A 26 -23.55 -69.07 -10.47
N LYS A 27 -23.18 -69.50 -11.67
CA LYS A 27 -22.69 -68.61 -12.72
C LYS A 27 -23.75 -67.61 -13.19
N GLU A 28 -24.99 -68.06 -13.31
CA GLU A 28 -26.12 -67.20 -13.62
C GLU A 28 -26.36 -66.14 -12.54
N ARG A 29 -26.28 -66.52 -11.25
CA ARG A 29 -26.40 -65.59 -10.13
C ARG A 29 -25.25 -64.61 -10.05
N GLU A 30 -24.01 -65.06 -10.32
CA GLU A 30 -22.82 -64.20 -10.33
C GLU A 30 -22.95 -63.13 -11.45
N VAL A 31 -23.35 -63.54 -12.65
CA VAL A 31 -23.63 -62.63 -13.75
C VAL A 31 -24.72 -61.63 -13.36
N ARG A 32 -25.81 -62.07 -12.77
CA ARG A 32 -26.89 -61.16 -12.31
C ARG A 32 -26.43 -60.16 -11.27
N ILE A 33 -25.54 -60.55 -10.35
CA ILE A 33 -24.98 -59.64 -9.34
C ILE A 33 -24.04 -58.59 -9.99
N LEU A 34 -23.20 -59.05 -10.92
CA LEU A 34 -22.26 -58.16 -11.60
C LEU A 34 -23.01 -57.16 -12.49
N THR A 35 -23.98 -57.67 -13.30
CA THR A 35 -24.82 -56.79 -14.13
C THR A 35 -25.69 -55.85 -13.30
N ALA A 36 -26.26 -56.31 -12.20
CA ALA A 36 -27.05 -55.43 -11.34
C ALA A 36 -26.25 -54.24 -10.75
N LYS A 37 -24.96 -54.42 -10.49
CA LYS A 37 -24.10 -53.33 -10.04
C LYS A 37 -23.80 -52.32 -11.18
N GLU A 38 -23.60 -52.83 -12.39
CA GLU A 38 -23.40 -51.97 -13.58
C GLU A 38 -24.69 -51.21 -13.92
N ASP A 39 -25.85 -51.90 -13.90
CA ASP A 39 -27.18 -51.31 -14.10
C ASP A 39 -27.51 -50.24 -13.08
N LEU A 40 -27.13 -50.46 -11.79
CA LEU A 40 -27.29 -49.47 -10.75
C LEU A 40 -26.47 -48.19 -11.04
N ASN A 41 -25.20 -48.37 -11.36
CA ASN A 41 -24.32 -47.24 -11.68
C ASN A 41 -24.83 -46.48 -12.91
N GLN A 42 -25.29 -47.20 -13.93
CA GLN A 42 -25.85 -46.58 -15.14
C GLN A 42 -27.14 -45.80 -14.83
N THR A 43 -28.03 -46.39 -14.03
CA THR A 43 -29.28 -45.75 -13.63
C THR A 43 -29.02 -44.51 -12.79
N GLU A 44 -28.08 -44.56 -11.85
CA GLU A 44 -27.66 -43.40 -11.05
C GLU A 44 -27.11 -42.29 -11.96
N TYR A 45 -26.26 -42.64 -12.93
CA TYR A 45 -25.72 -41.71 -13.91
C TYR A 45 -26.82 -41.06 -14.77
N ASP A 46 -27.76 -41.85 -15.28
CA ASP A 46 -28.85 -41.37 -16.11
C ASP A 46 -29.79 -40.41 -15.32
N ILE A 47 -30.09 -40.76 -14.06
CA ILE A 47 -30.85 -39.87 -13.18
C ILE A 47 -30.09 -38.56 -12.93
N PHE A 48 -28.79 -38.67 -12.63
CA PHE A 48 -27.93 -37.49 -12.40
C PHE A 48 -27.91 -36.59 -13.65
N VAL A 49 -27.72 -37.16 -14.86
CA VAL A 49 -27.70 -36.38 -16.11
C VAL A 49 -29.02 -35.69 -16.34
N ARG A 50 -30.15 -36.37 -16.10
CA ARG A 50 -31.48 -35.79 -16.22
C ARG A 50 -31.69 -34.62 -15.27
N LEU A 51 -31.39 -34.80 -13.96
CA LEU A 51 -31.50 -33.74 -12.97
C LEU A 51 -30.60 -32.56 -13.29
N ARG A 52 -29.35 -32.83 -13.71
CA ARG A 52 -28.43 -31.79 -14.16
C ARG A 52 -29.00 -31.00 -15.33
N SER A 53 -29.61 -31.66 -16.28
CA SER A 53 -30.23 -31.02 -17.47
C SER A 53 -31.44 -30.18 -17.06
N GLU A 54 -32.29 -30.68 -16.18
CA GLU A 54 -33.43 -29.93 -15.66
C GLU A 54 -32.98 -28.69 -14.90
N VAL A 55 -31.94 -28.78 -14.05
CA VAL A 55 -31.37 -27.62 -13.34
C VAL A 55 -30.73 -26.63 -14.31
N ALA A 56 -30.11 -27.14 -15.41
CA ALA A 56 -29.45 -26.29 -16.40
C ALA A 56 -30.45 -25.36 -17.14
N GLU A 57 -31.70 -25.74 -17.28
CA GLU A 57 -32.73 -24.87 -17.83
C GLU A 57 -33.00 -23.61 -17.01
N TYR A 58 -32.74 -23.67 -15.69
CA TYR A 58 -32.88 -22.55 -14.75
C TYR A 58 -31.57 -21.79 -14.47
N THR A 59 -30.49 -22.12 -15.20
CA THR A 59 -29.15 -21.59 -14.91
C THR A 59 -29.12 -20.06 -14.87
N ASP A 60 -29.75 -19.38 -15.81
CA ASP A 60 -29.74 -17.92 -15.88
C ASP A 60 -30.51 -17.29 -14.75
N ILE A 61 -31.63 -17.86 -14.34
CA ILE A 61 -32.43 -17.41 -13.18
C ILE A 61 -31.60 -17.60 -11.91
N ILE A 62 -31.04 -18.77 -11.69
CA ILE A 62 -30.22 -19.10 -10.51
C ILE A 62 -29.04 -18.15 -10.43
N ARG A 63 -28.35 -17.91 -11.56
CA ARG A 63 -27.20 -16.99 -11.62
C ARG A 63 -27.59 -15.55 -11.29
N ASN A 64 -28.72 -15.07 -11.79
CA ASN A 64 -29.19 -13.72 -11.54
C ASN A 64 -29.62 -13.55 -10.07
N VAL A 65 -30.32 -14.51 -9.50
CA VAL A 65 -30.70 -14.52 -8.07
C VAL A 65 -29.44 -14.56 -7.19
N SER A 66 -28.48 -15.44 -7.52
CA SER A 66 -27.21 -15.53 -6.78
C SER A 66 -26.42 -14.19 -6.79
N ARG A 67 -26.38 -13.52 -7.97
CA ARG A 67 -25.76 -12.17 -8.05
C ARG A 67 -26.49 -11.13 -7.21
N ALA A 68 -27.80 -11.15 -7.20
CA ALA A 68 -28.59 -10.22 -6.39
C ALA A 68 -28.36 -10.47 -4.89
N ILE A 69 -28.36 -11.72 -4.46
CA ILE A 69 -28.08 -12.09 -3.06
C ILE A 69 -26.64 -11.68 -2.69
N ALA A 70 -25.65 -11.97 -3.52
CA ALA A 70 -24.27 -11.58 -3.27
C ALA A 70 -24.11 -10.05 -3.14
N ALA A 71 -24.78 -9.27 -3.99
CA ALA A 71 -24.77 -7.82 -3.89
C ALA A 71 -25.37 -7.32 -2.56
N ILE A 72 -26.51 -7.87 -2.16
CA ILE A 72 -27.15 -7.53 -0.87
C ILE A 72 -26.24 -7.91 0.30
N ASP A 73 -25.64 -9.09 0.29
CA ASP A 73 -24.74 -9.56 1.35
C ASP A 73 -23.55 -8.63 1.53
N VAL A 74 -22.89 -8.24 0.42
CA VAL A 74 -21.78 -7.28 0.44
C VAL A 74 -22.23 -5.91 1.00
N LEU A 75 -23.36 -5.38 0.53
CA LEU A 75 -23.86 -4.09 0.99
C LEU A 75 -24.26 -4.12 2.48
N CYS A 76 -24.87 -5.19 2.93
CA CYS A 76 -25.19 -5.38 4.35
C CYS A 76 -23.91 -5.45 5.21
N GLY A 77 -22.89 -6.20 4.76
CA GLY A 77 -21.62 -6.29 5.46
C GLY A 77 -20.89 -4.95 5.55
N LEU A 78 -20.86 -4.18 4.44
CA LEU A 78 -20.27 -2.84 4.44
C LEU A 78 -21.05 -1.87 5.36
N ALA A 79 -22.39 -1.92 5.37
CA ALA A 79 -23.22 -1.10 6.23
C ALA A 79 -23.01 -1.44 7.72
N GLU A 80 -22.95 -2.71 8.06
CA GLU A 80 -22.71 -3.17 9.44
C GLU A 80 -21.33 -2.71 9.95
N VAL A 81 -20.29 -2.82 9.13
CA VAL A 81 -18.96 -2.32 9.48
C VAL A 81 -18.97 -0.80 9.64
N ALA A 82 -19.62 -0.08 8.75
CA ALA A 82 -19.71 1.38 8.81
C ALA A 82 -20.40 1.87 10.09
N ASP A 83 -21.51 1.25 10.46
CA ASP A 83 -22.25 1.57 11.68
C ASP A 83 -21.43 1.27 12.94
N ARG A 84 -20.89 0.04 13.05
CA ARG A 84 -20.12 -0.40 14.22
C ARG A 84 -18.82 0.39 14.43
N GLN A 85 -18.19 0.87 13.35
CA GLN A 85 -16.88 1.54 13.40
C GLN A 85 -17.01 3.08 13.30
N GLY A 86 -18.22 3.61 13.18
CA GLY A 86 -18.44 5.04 13.03
C GLY A 86 -17.77 5.61 11.78
N TYR A 87 -17.93 4.93 10.64
CA TYR A 87 -17.39 5.39 9.36
C TYR A 87 -18.33 6.41 8.72
N CYS A 88 -17.76 7.38 8.01
CA CYS A 88 -18.53 8.39 7.30
C CYS A 88 -18.70 8.05 5.81
N ARG A 89 -19.76 8.57 5.20
CA ARG A 89 -19.97 8.52 3.75
C ARG A 89 -19.03 9.53 3.08
N PRO A 90 -18.10 9.12 2.18
CA PRO A 90 -17.29 10.07 1.43
C PRO A 90 -18.12 10.79 0.37
N GLU A 91 -17.78 12.05 0.09
CA GLU A 91 -18.26 12.78 -1.06
C GLU A 91 -17.31 12.51 -2.24
N MET A 92 -17.83 11.85 -3.28
CA MET A 92 -17.04 11.61 -4.51
C MET A 92 -17.21 12.82 -5.43
N VAL A 93 -16.08 13.48 -5.73
CA VAL A 93 -16.04 14.72 -6.53
C VAL A 93 -15.34 14.52 -7.86
N LYS A 94 -15.67 15.39 -8.82
CA LYS A 94 -14.91 15.51 -10.08
C LYS A 94 -13.64 16.31 -9.82
N GLY A 95 -12.61 16.10 -10.66
CA GLY A 95 -11.34 16.81 -10.55
C GLY A 95 -10.27 16.00 -9.84
N ARG A 96 -9.37 16.67 -9.09
CA ARG A 96 -8.17 16.06 -8.49
C ARG A 96 -8.14 16.12 -6.95
N GLU A 97 -9.18 16.69 -6.33
CA GLU A 97 -9.21 16.88 -4.86
C GLU A 97 -9.17 15.56 -4.10
N LEU A 98 -8.26 15.47 -3.15
CA LEU A 98 -8.24 14.47 -2.09
C LEU A 98 -8.19 15.23 -0.77
N LYS A 99 -9.29 15.21 -0.02
CA LYS A 99 -9.40 15.82 1.29
C LYS A 99 -10.01 14.81 2.26
N ILE A 100 -9.27 14.45 3.28
CA ILE A 100 -9.69 13.54 4.34
C ILE A 100 -9.50 14.27 5.66
N ILE A 101 -10.54 14.40 6.45
CA ILE A 101 -10.51 15.04 7.76
C ILE A 101 -10.57 13.96 8.82
N ASP A 102 -9.62 14.01 9.77
CA ASP A 102 -9.52 13.07 10.88
C ASP A 102 -9.57 11.60 10.43
N GLY A 103 -8.80 11.30 9.37
CA GLY A 103 -8.69 9.95 8.86
C GLY A 103 -8.06 9.00 9.89
N ARG A 104 -8.51 7.75 9.91
CA ARG A 104 -8.03 6.69 10.80
C ARG A 104 -7.61 5.48 9.97
N HIS A 105 -6.65 4.71 10.47
CA HIS A 105 -6.21 3.49 9.79
C HIS A 105 -7.14 2.32 10.17
N PRO A 106 -7.91 1.73 9.24
CA PRO A 106 -8.99 0.79 9.56
C PRO A 106 -8.54 -0.48 10.29
N VAL A 107 -7.27 -0.86 10.14
CA VAL A 107 -6.71 -2.04 10.81
C VAL A 107 -6.03 -1.66 12.13
N VAL A 108 -5.16 -0.64 12.11
CA VAL A 108 -4.38 -0.25 13.31
C VAL A 108 -5.31 0.27 14.40
N GLU A 109 -6.36 1.02 14.06
CA GLU A 109 -7.36 1.49 15.02
C GLU A 109 -7.99 0.34 15.83
N LYS A 110 -8.23 -0.81 15.19
CA LYS A 110 -8.80 -2.00 15.86
C LYS A 110 -7.82 -2.76 16.75
N LEU A 111 -6.52 -2.63 16.49
CA LEU A 111 -5.48 -3.26 17.28
C LEU A 111 -5.12 -2.46 18.53
N LEU A 112 -5.47 -1.18 18.55
CA LEU A 112 -5.24 -0.29 19.69
C LEU A 112 -6.46 -0.25 20.61
N PRO A 113 -6.28 0.03 21.90
CA PRO A 113 -7.40 0.34 22.79
C PRO A 113 -8.24 1.51 22.23
N PRO A 114 -9.56 1.52 22.46
CA PRO A 114 -10.43 2.62 22.01
C PRO A 114 -9.91 4.00 22.44
N GLY A 115 -9.82 4.94 21.49
CA GLY A 115 -9.36 6.31 21.76
C GLY A 115 -7.83 6.51 21.72
N PHE A 116 -7.04 5.46 21.51
CA PHE A 116 -5.57 5.60 21.43
C PHE A 116 -5.06 5.89 20.03
N PHE A 117 -5.87 5.68 18.98
CA PHE A 117 -5.48 6.06 17.64
C PHE A 117 -5.57 7.57 17.45
N VAL A 118 -4.53 8.19 16.89
CA VAL A 118 -4.49 9.63 16.60
C VAL A 118 -4.94 9.85 15.16
N PRO A 119 -6.13 10.45 14.93
CA PRO A 119 -6.61 10.75 13.59
C PRO A 119 -5.74 11.83 12.91
N ASN A 120 -5.62 11.75 11.58
CA ASN A 120 -4.84 12.71 10.81
C ASN A 120 -5.57 13.18 9.57
N THR A 121 -5.42 14.46 9.24
CA THR A 121 -5.98 15.10 8.05
C THR A 121 -5.00 15.00 6.88
N ALA A 122 -5.51 14.78 5.67
CA ALA A 122 -4.75 14.81 4.42
C ALA A 122 -5.45 15.69 3.39
N GLN A 123 -4.67 16.51 2.67
CA GLN A 123 -5.19 17.39 1.62
C GLN A 123 -4.19 17.41 0.46
N LEU A 124 -4.61 16.96 -0.73
CA LEU A 124 -3.81 16.86 -1.96
C LEU A 124 -4.65 17.23 -3.18
N GLY A 125 -3.98 17.71 -4.21
CA GLY A 125 -4.56 18.01 -5.50
C GLY A 125 -5.20 19.39 -5.57
N SER A 126 -4.87 20.15 -6.61
CA SER A 126 -5.45 21.46 -6.86
C SER A 126 -6.95 21.38 -7.11
N LEU A 127 -7.71 22.31 -6.59
CA LEU A 127 -9.06 22.57 -7.07
C LEU A 127 -8.96 23.00 -8.55
N GLU A 128 -9.58 22.27 -9.47
CA GLU A 128 -9.79 22.80 -10.81
C GLU A 128 -10.68 24.04 -10.67
N ASN A 129 -10.15 25.20 -11.01
CA ASN A 129 -10.91 26.45 -11.12
C ASN A 129 -11.89 26.33 -12.30
N ASN A 130 -12.97 25.58 -12.13
CA ASN A 130 -14.07 25.51 -13.09
C ASN A 130 -15.17 26.50 -12.71
N THR A 131 -14.84 27.79 -12.68
CA THR A 131 -15.88 28.85 -12.79
C THR A 131 -15.23 30.17 -13.16
N GLU A 132 -15.67 30.71 -14.26
CA GLU A 132 -15.26 32.01 -14.82
C GLU A 132 -15.55 33.24 -13.92
N ASN A 133 -15.95 33.07 -12.66
CA ASN A 133 -16.36 34.17 -11.81
C ASN A 133 -16.15 33.96 -10.30
N THR A 134 -14.97 33.51 -9.87
CA THR A 134 -14.69 33.58 -8.42
C THR A 134 -13.22 33.97 -8.21
N GLU A 135 -13.02 34.96 -7.34
CA GLU A 135 -11.74 35.45 -6.88
C GLU A 135 -10.76 34.29 -6.64
N ILE A 136 -9.58 34.39 -7.21
CA ILE A 136 -8.46 33.44 -7.06
C ILE A 136 -8.28 33.21 -5.56
N GLN A 137 -8.79 32.09 -5.05
CA GLN A 137 -8.45 31.67 -3.70
C GLN A 137 -6.99 31.18 -3.69
N PRO A 138 -6.10 31.78 -2.89
CA PRO A 138 -4.66 31.51 -2.93
C PRO A 138 -4.25 30.17 -2.29
N TYR A 139 -5.21 29.26 -2.02
CA TYR A 139 -4.94 27.99 -1.37
C TYR A 139 -5.28 26.80 -2.27
N SER A 140 -4.41 26.59 -3.22
CA SER A 140 -4.30 25.30 -3.93
C SER A 140 -3.65 24.28 -2.99
N TYR A 141 -4.27 23.10 -2.82
CA TYR A 141 -3.61 22.01 -2.11
C TYR A 141 -2.40 21.52 -2.92
N PRO A 142 -1.31 21.08 -2.27
CA PRO A 142 -0.14 20.59 -2.99
C PRO A 142 -0.46 19.30 -3.76
N ASP A 143 0.25 19.07 -4.86
CA ASP A 143 0.23 17.78 -5.56
C ASP A 143 1.14 16.78 -4.86
N LEU A 144 2.25 17.25 -4.29
CA LEU A 144 3.23 16.42 -3.60
C LEU A 144 3.46 16.91 -2.17
N ILE A 145 3.34 16.00 -1.21
CA ILE A 145 3.71 16.21 0.19
C ILE A 145 5.01 15.47 0.48
N ILE A 146 6.04 16.19 0.92
CA ILE A 146 7.23 15.61 1.53
C ILE A 146 6.94 15.42 3.02
N LEU A 147 6.87 14.17 3.45
CA LEU A 147 6.57 13.81 4.83
C LEU A 147 7.84 13.39 5.57
N THR A 148 8.31 14.21 6.49
CA THR A 148 9.49 13.94 7.31
C THR A 148 9.11 13.55 8.74
N GLY A 149 10.05 12.94 9.44
CA GLY A 149 9.87 12.54 10.85
C GLY A 149 10.69 11.30 11.19
N PRO A 150 10.88 11.03 12.49
CA PRO A 150 11.68 9.90 12.94
C PRO A 150 11.09 8.54 12.59
N ASN A 151 11.91 7.50 12.68
CA ASN A 151 11.41 6.12 12.58
C ASN A 151 10.44 5.83 13.74
N ALA A 152 9.48 4.96 13.51
CA ALA A 152 8.38 4.64 14.42
C ALA A 152 7.41 5.80 14.75
N SER A 153 7.53 6.98 14.10
CA SER A 153 6.60 8.09 14.33
C SER A 153 5.22 7.88 13.70
N GLY A 154 5.08 6.93 12.77
CA GLY A 154 3.81 6.61 12.12
C GLY A 154 3.70 7.05 10.65
N LYS A 155 4.80 7.48 10.00
CA LYS A 155 4.80 7.86 8.56
C LYS A 155 4.16 6.80 7.67
N SER A 156 4.65 5.56 7.74
CA SER A 156 4.13 4.44 6.93
C SER A 156 2.67 4.10 7.25
N CYS A 157 2.24 4.27 8.50
CA CYS A 157 0.84 4.10 8.90
C CYS A 157 -0.05 5.16 8.24
N TYR A 158 0.40 6.42 8.21
CA TYR A 158 -0.31 7.52 7.58
C TYR A 158 -0.44 7.32 6.05
N LEU A 159 0.62 6.88 5.37
CA LEU A 159 0.55 6.57 3.93
C LEU A 159 -0.48 5.47 3.65
N ARG A 160 -0.38 4.34 4.37
CA ARG A 160 -1.30 3.21 4.20
C ARG A 160 -2.73 3.59 4.51
N GLN A 161 -2.96 4.40 5.54
CA GLN A 161 -4.28 4.93 5.89
C GLN A 161 -4.93 5.65 4.71
N ILE A 162 -4.23 6.57 4.06
CA ILE A 162 -4.76 7.34 2.93
C ILE A 162 -5.04 6.44 1.73
N GLY A 163 -4.12 5.52 1.41
CA GLY A 163 -4.34 4.54 0.33
C GLY A 163 -5.56 3.66 0.57
N LEU A 164 -5.74 3.16 1.80
CA LEU A 164 -6.88 2.33 2.17
C LEU A 164 -8.20 3.12 2.15
N ILE A 165 -8.22 4.35 2.66
CA ILE A 165 -9.40 5.22 2.62
C ILE A 165 -9.84 5.49 1.18
N GLN A 166 -8.89 5.82 0.29
CA GLN A 166 -9.17 6.02 -1.13
C GLN A 166 -9.72 4.76 -1.80
N LEU A 167 -9.12 3.60 -1.52
CA LEU A 167 -9.57 2.32 -2.04
C LEU A 167 -10.99 1.99 -1.55
N MET A 168 -11.25 2.13 -0.24
CA MET A 168 -12.56 1.87 0.36
C MET A 168 -13.64 2.78 -0.25
N ALA A 169 -13.34 4.06 -0.44
CA ALA A 169 -14.25 4.99 -1.07
C ALA A 169 -14.61 4.59 -2.50
N GLN A 170 -13.61 4.17 -3.30
CA GLN A 170 -13.82 3.74 -4.69
C GLN A 170 -14.55 2.39 -4.81
N MET A 171 -14.48 1.55 -3.79
CA MET A 171 -15.30 0.33 -3.70
C MET A 171 -16.78 0.62 -3.37
N GLY A 172 -17.12 1.84 -2.98
CA GLY A 172 -18.47 2.20 -2.52
C GLY A 172 -18.69 1.96 -1.02
N SER A 173 -17.63 1.74 -0.24
CA SER A 173 -17.69 1.64 1.21
C SER A 173 -17.69 3.02 1.88
N PHE A 174 -18.26 3.09 3.08
CA PHE A 174 -17.98 4.19 4.01
C PHE A 174 -16.54 4.06 4.53
N ILE A 175 -15.98 5.15 5.03
CA ILE A 175 -14.56 5.29 5.32
C ILE A 175 -14.29 5.74 6.75
N PRO A 176 -13.17 5.35 7.35
CA PRO A 176 -12.76 5.74 8.71
C PRO A 176 -12.24 7.19 8.73
N ALA A 177 -13.14 8.16 8.68
CA ALA A 177 -12.84 9.60 8.73
C ALA A 177 -14.03 10.34 9.33
N SER A 178 -13.81 11.61 9.77
CA SER A 178 -14.92 12.51 10.16
C SER A 178 -15.68 13.03 8.95
N SER A 179 -14.93 13.33 7.86
CA SER A 179 -15.50 13.65 6.54
C SER A 179 -14.43 13.50 5.46
N ALA A 180 -14.86 13.30 4.21
CA ALA A 180 -13.92 13.32 3.08
C ALA A 180 -14.58 13.75 1.78
N LYS A 181 -13.75 14.46 0.95
CA LYS A 181 -14.02 14.75 -0.45
C LYS A 181 -12.92 14.08 -1.27
N LEU A 182 -13.29 13.18 -2.15
CA LEU A 182 -12.34 12.34 -2.87
C LEU A 182 -12.65 12.31 -4.36
N SER A 183 -11.66 12.61 -5.18
CA SER A 183 -11.72 12.38 -6.62
C SER A 183 -11.37 10.92 -6.94
N LEU A 184 -11.86 10.44 -8.07
CA LEU A 184 -11.49 9.11 -8.56
C LEU A 184 -10.02 9.07 -8.96
N CYS A 185 -9.29 8.09 -8.46
CA CYS A 185 -7.96 7.75 -8.91
C CYS A 185 -8.04 6.62 -9.92
N ASP A 186 -7.29 6.73 -11.03
CA ASP A 186 -7.16 5.66 -12.01
C ASP A 186 -6.28 4.52 -11.47
N ARG A 187 -5.29 4.86 -10.64
CA ARG A 187 -4.39 3.91 -9.97
C ARG A 187 -3.98 4.41 -8.60
N ILE A 188 -3.74 3.48 -7.71
CA ILE A 188 -3.13 3.72 -6.40
C ILE A 188 -1.83 2.95 -6.36
N PHE A 189 -0.71 3.65 -6.40
CA PHE A 189 0.61 3.06 -6.30
C PHE A 189 1.13 3.20 -4.87
N THR A 190 1.68 2.10 -4.37
CA THR A 190 2.30 2.08 -3.04
C THR A 190 3.68 1.44 -3.11
N ARG A 191 4.68 2.12 -2.59
CA ARG A 191 5.99 1.56 -2.29
C ARG A 191 6.23 1.78 -0.80
N VAL A 192 5.81 0.82 0.01
CA VAL A 192 5.83 0.91 1.48
C VAL A 192 6.41 -0.38 2.06
N GLY A 193 7.58 -0.27 2.67
CA GLY A 193 8.31 -1.38 3.27
C GLY A 193 9.19 -2.13 2.26
N ALA A 194 10.35 -2.58 2.73
CA ALA A 194 11.20 -3.52 2.01
C ALA A 194 10.88 -4.93 2.48
N VAL A 195 10.60 -5.83 1.57
CA VAL A 195 10.60 -7.28 1.82
C VAL A 195 11.82 -7.83 1.13
N ASP A 196 12.71 -8.47 1.89
CA ASP A 196 13.84 -9.18 1.32
C ASP A 196 13.30 -10.39 0.54
N ASP A 197 13.36 -10.31 -0.77
CA ASP A 197 13.06 -11.46 -1.62
C ASP A 197 14.31 -12.33 -1.78
N LEU A 198 14.57 -13.12 -0.76
CA LEU A 198 15.69 -14.10 -0.76
C LEU A 198 15.54 -15.17 -1.85
N ALA A 199 14.32 -15.35 -2.39
CA ALA A 199 14.05 -16.40 -3.37
C ALA A 199 14.55 -16.04 -4.79
N THR A 200 14.54 -14.76 -5.15
CA THR A 200 14.97 -14.30 -6.49
C THR A 200 16.44 -13.88 -6.54
N GLY A 201 17.13 -13.78 -5.40
CA GLY A 201 18.53 -13.33 -5.33
C GLY A 201 18.75 -11.87 -5.77
N GLN A 202 17.69 -11.09 -5.94
CA GLN A 202 17.78 -9.66 -6.25
C GLN A 202 18.05 -8.88 -4.96
N SER A 203 18.92 -7.86 -5.05
CA SER A 203 19.10 -6.96 -3.92
C SER A 203 17.81 -6.17 -3.67
N THR A 204 17.50 -5.89 -2.40
CA THR A 204 16.35 -5.05 -1.99
C THR A 204 16.32 -3.72 -2.73
N PHE A 205 17.49 -3.15 -3.03
CA PHE A 205 17.61 -1.93 -3.82
C PHE A 205 17.13 -2.09 -5.27
N MET A 206 17.47 -3.21 -5.94
CA MET A 206 16.98 -3.46 -7.31
C MET A 206 15.48 -3.67 -7.37
N VAL A 207 14.89 -4.36 -6.39
CA VAL A 207 13.44 -4.50 -6.27
C VAL A 207 12.80 -3.11 -6.11
N GLU A 208 13.34 -2.28 -5.23
CA GLU A 208 12.91 -0.90 -5.04
C GLU A 208 12.97 -0.07 -6.33
N MET A 209 14.06 -0.16 -7.07
CA MET A 209 14.20 0.56 -8.33
C MET A 209 13.22 0.08 -9.41
N ASN A 210 12.99 -1.23 -9.51
CA ASN A 210 12.01 -1.78 -10.44
C ASN A 210 10.57 -1.33 -10.11
N GLU A 211 10.19 -1.33 -8.82
CA GLU A 211 8.89 -0.83 -8.39
C GLU A 211 8.75 0.67 -8.64
N THR A 212 9.78 1.45 -8.34
CA THR A 212 9.80 2.89 -8.59
C THR A 212 9.70 3.19 -10.09
N ALA A 213 10.45 2.48 -10.93
CA ALA A 213 10.36 2.60 -12.38
C ALA A 213 8.95 2.26 -12.90
N ASN A 214 8.33 1.19 -12.38
CA ASN A 214 6.95 0.86 -12.73
C ASN A 214 5.97 1.98 -12.36
N ILE A 215 6.14 2.60 -11.19
CA ILE A 215 5.32 3.74 -10.75
C ILE A 215 5.48 4.91 -11.70
N LEU A 216 6.72 5.34 -11.98
CA LEU A 216 7.00 6.50 -12.84
C LEU A 216 6.50 6.29 -14.28
N ASN A 217 6.61 5.09 -14.82
CA ASN A 217 6.18 4.77 -16.20
C ASN A 217 4.66 4.64 -16.36
N HIS A 218 3.90 4.38 -15.29
CA HIS A 218 2.48 4.09 -15.39
C HIS A 218 1.58 5.03 -14.61
N SER A 219 2.13 5.95 -13.81
CA SER A 219 1.33 6.94 -13.10
C SER A 219 0.89 8.07 -14.04
N THR A 220 -0.25 8.64 -13.72
CA THR A 220 -0.85 9.78 -14.42
C THR A 220 -1.18 10.88 -13.41
N ASN A 221 -1.60 12.03 -13.88
CA ASN A 221 -2.05 13.13 -13.01
C ASN A 221 -3.30 12.80 -12.19
N LYS A 222 -3.98 11.68 -12.47
CA LYS A 222 -5.12 11.16 -11.69
C LYS A 222 -4.71 10.09 -10.69
N SER A 223 -3.47 9.62 -10.73
CA SER A 223 -2.99 8.58 -9.82
C SER A 223 -2.75 9.12 -8.39
N LEU A 224 -2.84 8.22 -7.41
CA LEU A 224 -2.36 8.44 -6.05
C LEU A 224 -1.08 7.64 -5.85
N VAL A 225 0.01 8.30 -5.49
CA VAL A 225 1.34 7.70 -5.31
C VAL A 225 1.77 7.83 -3.86
N LEU A 226 2.10 6.72 -3.21
CA LEU A 226 2.49 6.64 -1.81
C LEU A 226 3.86 5.99 -1.70
N LEU A 227 4.90 6.79 -1.45
CA LEU A 227 6.29 6.35 -1.41
C LEU A 227 6.84 6.45 0.02
N ASP A 228 7.50 5.40 0.46
CA ASP A 228 8.12 5.34 1.79
C ASP A 228 9.60 4.99 1.66
N GLU A 229 10.45 5.94 2.03
CA GLU A 229 11.90 5.80 2.17
C GLU A 229 12.63 5.31 0.90
N ILE A 230 12.37 5.91 -0.25
CA ILE A 230 13.09 5.62 -1.50
C ILE A 230 14.57 6.00 -1.40
N GLY A 231 15.46 5.16 -1.93
CA GLY A 231 16.90 5.38 -1.97
C GLY A 231 17.67 4.87 -0.75
N ARG A 232 17.03 4.07 0.12
CA ARG A 232 17.63 3.60 1.38
C ARG A 232 18.66 2.47 1.20
N GLY A 233 18.56 1.73 0.12
CA GLY A 233 19.35 0.50 -0.14
C GLY A 233 20.72 0.73 -0.80
N THR A 234 21.20 1.99 -0.95
CA THR A 234 22.46 2.35 -1.60
C THR A 234 23.26 3.39 -0.81
N ALA A 235 24.36 3.89 -1.36
CA ALA A 235 25.13 4.96 -0.73
C ALA A 235 24.25 6.22 -0.53
N THR A 236 24.49 6.96 0.55
CA THR A 236 23.63 8.07 0.99
C THR A 236 23.39 9.11 -0.09
N PHE A 237 24.44 9.49 -0.82
CA PHE A 237 24.33 10.52 -1.86
C PHE A 237 23.61 10.02 -3.12
N ASP A 238 23.84 8.77 -3.51
CA ASP A 238 23.12 8.15 -4.63
C ASP A 238 21.63 8.03 -4.29
N GLY A 239 21.32 7.55 -3.07
CA GLY A 239 19.95 7.42 -2.58
C GLY A 239 19.22 8.76 -2.51
N LEU A 240 19.86 9.80 -1.98
CA LEU A 240 19.34 11.17 -1.96
C LEU A 240 19.09 11.71 -3.37
N SER A 241 20.06 11.53 -4.29
CA SER A 241 19.94 12.03 -5.67
C SER A 241 18.78 11.37 -6.41
N ILE A 242 18.59 10.04 -6.22
CA ILE A 242 17.47 9.31 -6.80
C ILE A 242 16.15 9.79 -6.19
N ALA A 243 16.07 9.86 -4.85
CA ALA A 243 14.86 10.30 -4.15
C ALA A 243 14.43 11.71 -4.56
N TRP A 244 15.39 12.63 -4.68
CA TRP A 244 15.16 13.98 -5.16
C TRP A 244 14.58 13.99 -6.58
N SER A 245 15.26 13.32 -7.53
CA SER A 245 14.86 13.29 -8.94
C SER A 245 13.48 12.62 -9.12
N VAL A 246 13.18 11.57 -8.35
CA VAL A 246 11.86 10.91 -8.34
C VAL A 246 10.77 11.87 -7.85
N ALA A 247 11.01 12.56 -6.74
CA ALA A 247 10.05 13.52 -6.18
C ALA A 247 9.81 14.69 -7.14
N GLU A 248 10.87 15.25 -7.70
CA GLU A 248 10.80 16.34 -8.69
C GLU A 248 10.02 15.91 -9.94
N TYR A 249 10.34 14.74 -10.51
CA TYR A 249 9.66 14.21 -11.70
C TYR A 249 8.16 13.96 -11.45
N LEU A 250 7.80 13.43 -10.28
CA LEU A 250 6.40 13.25 -9.89
C LEU A 250 5.65 14.57 -9.75
N ALA A 251 6.32 15.63 -9.28
CA ALA A 251 5.72 16.95 -9.08
C ALA A 251 5.63 17.77 -10.37
N THR A 252 6.63 17.69 -11.26
CA THR A 252 6.72 18.56 -12.46
C THR A 252 6.13 17.91 -13.69
N GLU A 253 6.49 16.67 -13.98
CA GLU A 253 6.11 15.98 -15.21
C GLU A 253 4.79 15.22 -15.09
N ILE A 254 4.66 14.38 -14.07
CA ILE A 254 3.47 13.54 -13.90
C ILE A 254 2.34 14.31 -13.21
N GLN A 255 2.69 15.13 -12.23
CA GLN A 255 1.76 15.89 -11.39
C GLN A 255 0.74 14.99 -10.67
N ALA A 256 1.15 13.77 -10.27
CA ALA A 256 0.32 12.85 -9.52
C ALA A 256 0.14 13.32 -8.06
N LYS A 257 -1.02 13.02 -7.46
CA LYS A 257 -1.19 13.20 -6.01
C LYS A 257 -0.23 12.29 -5.28
N THR A 258 0.78 12.86 -4.62
CA THR A 258 1.89 12.08 -4.06
C THR A 258 2.13 12.41 -2.59
N ILE A 259 2.33 11.38 -1.76
CA ILE A 259 2.91 11.51 -0.42
C ILE A 259 4.22 10.75 -0.41
N PHE A 260 5.29 11.47 -0.20
CA PHE A 260 6.66 10.95 -0.20
C PHE A 260 7.20 11.02 1.24
N ALA A 261 7.14 9.91 1.97
CA ALA A 261 7.75 9.82 3.28
C ALA A 261 9.26 9.55 3.14
N THR A 262 10.06 10.31 3.85
CA THR A 262 11.53 10.23 3.74
C THR A 262 12.21 10.55 5.06
N HIS A 263 13.44 10.07 5.20
CA HIS A 263 14.39 10.48 6.23
C HIS A 263 15.43 11.50 5.70
N TYR A 264 15.42 11.78 4.39
CA TYR A 264 16.26 12.81 3.79
C TYR A 264 15.62 14.18 4.03
N HIS A 265 16.17 14.95 4.97
CA HIS A 265 15.68 16.30 5.28
C HIS A 265 15.93 17.29 4.15
N GLU A 266 16.91 17.01 3.29
CA GLU A 266 17.26 17.79 2.12
C GLU A 266 16.10 17.90 1.13
N LEU A 267 15.20 16.90 1.06
CA LEU A 267 14.02 16.96 0.19
C LEU A 267 13.05 18.08 0.59
N ASN A 268 13.11 18.58 1.82
CA ASN A 268 12.31 19.74 2.24
C ASN A 268 12.57 20.99 1.39
N GLU A 269 13.74 21.08 0.77
CA GLU A 269 14.07 22.20 -0.12
C GLU A 269 13.21 22.23 -1.39
N LEU A 270 12.65 21.10 -1.83
CA LEU A 270 11.75 21.05 -2.99
C LEU A 270 10.54 21.97 -2.81
N ALA A 271 9.98 22.09 -1.61
CA ALA A 271 8.87 22.98 -1.33
C ALA A 271 9.23 24.48 -1.44
N SER A 272 10.53 24.81 -1.40
CA SER A 272 10.99 26.19 -1.64
C SER A 272 11.20 26.51 -3.12
N ILE A 273 11.17 25.50 -3.97
CA ILE A 273 11.47 25.57 -5.40
C ILE A 273 10.22 25.36 -6.24
N LEU A 274 9.35 24.42 -5.82
CA LEU A 274 8.15 24.02 -6.53
C LEU A 274 6.90 24.43 -5.75
N GLU A 275 6.02 25.21 -6.36
CA GLU A 275 4.81 25.76 -5.71
C GLU A 275 3.78 24.70 -5.36
N ASN A 276 3.76 23.58 -6.09
CA ASN A 276 2.85 22.45 -5.86
C ASN A 276 3.41 21.39 -4.90
N VAL A 277 4.51 21.67 -4.20
CA VAL A 277 5.13 20.81 -3.18
C VAL A 277 4.97 21.45 -1.81
N ALA A 278 4.60 20.66 -0.81
CA ALA A 278 4.53 21.12 0.58
C ALA A 278 5.23 20.15 1.54
N ASN A 279 5.83 20.70 2.58
CA ASN A 279 6.46 19.93 3.64
C ASN A 279 5.48 19.67 4.77
N TYR A 280 5.48 18.44 5.24
CA TYR A 280 4.77 17.99 6.43
C TYR A 280 5.70 17.18 7.33
N GLN A 281 5.40 17.17 8.61
CA GLN A 281 6.16 16.40 9.58
C GLN A 281 5.24 15.66 10.53
N VAL A 282 5.74 14.53 11.04
CA VAL A 282 5.11 13.85 12.17
C VAL A 282 5.69 14.42 13.46
N THR A 283 4.83 14.97 14.31
CA THR A 283 5.26 15.70 15.50
C THR A 283 5.78 14.78 16.60
N VAL A 284 6.82 15.26 17.26
CA VAL A 284 7.49 14.60 18.38
C VAL A 284 7.59 15.57 19.54
N LYS A 285 7.32 15.11 20.75
CA LYS A 285 7.52 15.87 21.96
C LYS A 285 8.75 15.33 22.70
N GLU A 286 9.78 16.17 22.79
CA GLU A 286 10.97 15.88 23.59
C GLU A 286 10.67 16.16 25.07
N LEU A 287 10.85 15.17 25.92
CA LEU A 287 10.88 15.29 27.38
C LEU A 287 12.29 14.99 27.86
N PRO A 288 12.70 15.46 29.06
CA PRO A 288 14.06 15.28 29.55
C PRO A 288 14.55 13.82 29.49
N ASP A 289 13.69 12.87 29.81
CA ASP A 289 14.04 11.45 29.91
C ASP A 289 13.51 10.57 28.77
N LYS A 290 12.62 11.09 27.94
CA LYS A 290 11.99 10.30 26.87
C LYS A 290 11.52 11.15 25.69
N ILE A 291 11.42 10.50 24.54
CA ILE A 291 10.73 11.05 23.37
C ILE A 291 9.31 10.45 23.32
N VAL A 292 8.33 11.32 23.12
CA VAL A 292 6.92 10.92 22.92
C VAL A 292 6.56 11.21 21.49
N PHE A 293 6.25 10.16 20.73
CA PHE A 293 5.69 10.29 19.38
C PHE A 293 4.20 10.67 19.50
N LEU A 294 3.86 11.84 18.99
CA LEU A 294 2.46 12.32 19.05
C LEU A 294 1.62 11.72 17.93
N HIS A 295 2.24 11.08 16.92
CA HIS A 295 1.59 10.48 15.74
C HIS A 295 0.70 11.47 14.99
N GLN A 296 0.93 12.76 15.13
CA GLN A 296 0.17 13.83 14.51
C GLN A 296 0.96 14.43 13.35
N VAL A 297 0.36 14.47 12.18
CA VAL A 297 0.93 15.06 10.96
C VAL A 297 0.55 16.53 10.90
N GLN A 298 1.54 17.41 10.73
CA GLN A 298 1.37 18.86 10.68
C GLN A 298 2.17 19.45 9.51
N PRO A 299 1.75 20.61 8.95
CA PRO A 299 2.55 21.36 7.99
C PRO A 299 3.91 21.76 8.58
N GLY A 300 4.95 21.76 7.74
CA GLY A 300 6.32 22.09 8.11
C GLY A 300 7.27 20.91 7.91
N GLY A 301 8.55 21.19 7.72
CA GLY A 301 9.60 20.19 7.62
C GLY A 301 10.22 19.90 8.99
N ALA A 302 10.57 18.64 9.27
CA ALA A 302 11.36 18.31 10.44
C ALA A 302 12.83 18.69 10.19
N ASP A 303 13.39 19.53 11.06
CA ASP A 303 14.79 19.99 10.96
C ASP A 303 15.75 19.09 11.75
N LYS A 304 15.24 18.16 12.55
CA LYS A 304 16.07 17.32 13.42
C LYS A 304 15.85 15.84 13.17
N SER A 305 16.96 15.11 13.15
CA SER A 305 16.94 13.65 13.23
C SER A 305 16.94 13.18 14.68
N TYR A 306 16.20 12.13 14.99
CA TYR A 306 16.09 11.57 16.35
C TYR A 306 16.80 10.21 16.50
N GLY A 307 17.64 9.83 15.54
CA GLY A 307 18.33 8.53 15.54
C GLY A 307 19.22 8.31 16.76
N ILE A 308 19.99 9.33 17.17
CA ILE A 308 20.87 9.26 18.34
C ILE A 308 20.05 9.13 19.63
N GLU A 309 18.94 9.85 19.73
CA GLU A 309 18.05 9.76 20.90
C GLU A 309 17.33 8.40 20.96
N ALA A 310 16.93 7.85 19.82
CA ALA A 310 16.39 6.48 19.75
C ALA A 310 17.43 5.46 20.24
N GLY A 311 18.70 5.62 19.84
CA GLY A 311 19.80 4.79 20.32
C GLY A 311 20.00 4.89 21.84
N ARG A 312 19.88 6.10 22.40
CA ARG A 312 19.94 6.33 23.86
C ARG A 312 18.81 5.60 24.58
N LEU A 313 17.59 5.72 24.07
CA LEU A 313 16.41 5.04 24.63
C LEU A 313 16.48 3.51 24.50
N ALA A 314 17.15 3.01 23.47
CA ALA A 314 17.42 1.59 23.28
C ALA A 314 18.52 1.03 24.21
N GLY A 315 19.15 1.90 25.01
CA GLY A 315 20.17 1.51 25.99
C GLY A 315 21.60 1.46 25.46
N LEU A 316 21.92 2.17 24.36
CA LEU A 316 23.32 2.33 23.94
C LEU A 316 24.13 3.03 25.03
N PRO A 317 25.41 2.62 25.29
CA PRO A 317 26.25 3.22 26.30
C PRO A 317 26.41 4.74 26.11
N ASP A 318 26.39 5.49 27.18
CA ASP A 318 26.47 6.97 27.16
C ASP A 318 27.71 7.49 26.41
N VAL A 319 28.83 6.81 26.50
CA VAL A 319 30.06 7.15 25.78
C VAL A 319 29.84 7.11 24.26
N VAL A 320 29.10 6.10 23.76
CA VAL A 320 28.76 5.96 22.34
C VAL A 320 27.83 7.09 21.92
N ILE A 321 26.82 7.41 22.73
CA ILE A 321 25.85 8.48 22.43
C ILE A 321 26.54 9.85 22.39
N GLN A 322 27.43 10.14 23.37
CA GLN A 322 28.20 11.39 23.38
C GLN A 322 29.08 11.51 22.14
N ARG A 323 29.75 10.40 21.77
CA ARG A 323 30.60 10.39 20.56
C ARG A 323 29.79 10.57 19.29
N ALA A 324 28.65 9.90 19.16
CA ALA A 324 27.74 10.07 18.03
C ALA A 324 27.27 11.52 17.85
N ARG A 325 26.92 12.21 18.93
CA ARG A 325 26.58 13.64 18.90
C ARG A 325 27.74 14.53 18.45
N GLN A 326 28.97 14.20 18.85
CA GLN A 326 30.17 14.95 18.40
C GLN A 326 30.39 14.75 16.89
N VAL A 327 30.36 13.51 16.44
CA VAL A 327 30.53 13.15 15.01
C VAL A 327 29.45 13.84 14.16
N MET A 328 28.19 13.78 14.59
CA MET A 328 27.09 14.43 13.88
C MET A 328 27.32 15.93 13.71
N ARG A 329 27.72 16.64 14.76
CA ARG A 329 28.06 18.08 14.68
C ARG A 329 29.19 18.37 13.69
N GLN A 330 30.20 17.50 13.62
CA GLN A 330 31.29 17.63 12.65
C GLN A 330 30.81 17.44 11.21
N ILE A 331 29.94 16.45 10.97
CA ILE A 331 29.35 16.20 9.65
C ILE A 331 28.47 17.36 9.23
N GLU A 332 27.60 17.86 10.10
CA GLU A 332 26.73 19.02 9.81
C GLU A 332 27.51 20.29 9.46
N GLN A 333 28.62 20.53 10.14
CA GLN A 333 29.50 21.70 9.85
C GLN A 333 30.17 21.60 8.47
N HIS A 334 30.43 20.40 7.97
CA HIS A 334 31.06 20.17 6.68
C HIS A 334 30.06 19.92 5.54
N SER A 335 28.77 19.65 5.86
CA SER A 335 27.74 19.38 4.87
C SER A 335 27.21 20.70 4.27
N LYS A 336 27.83 21.17 3.19
CA LYS A 336 27.34 22.28 2.36
C LYS A 336 26.36 21.82 1.27
N ILE A 337 25.85 20.59 1.33
CA ILE A 337 25.09 19.93 0.26
C ILE A 337 23.80 20.68 -0.04
N ALA A 338 22.99 20.99 0.95
CA ALA A 338 21.75 21.73 0.77
C ALA A 338 21.97 23.16 0.21
N ILE A 339 23.08 23.79 0.57
CA ILE A 339 23.46 25.12 0.08
C ILE A 339 23.90 25.04 -1.39
N GLY A 340 24.56 23.97 -1.79
CA GLY A 340 24.98 23.73 -3.19
C GLY A 340 23.81 23.50 -4.12
N LEU A 341 22.84 22.69 -3.73
CA LEU A 341 21.62 22.43 -4.47
C LEU A 341 20.78 23.69 -4.68
N ARG A 342 20.62 24.55 -3.66
CA ARG A 342 19.94 25.86 -3.78
C ARG A 342 20.57 26.77 -4.85
N LYS A 343 21.90 26.80 -4.97
CA LYS A 343 22.60 27.65 -5.94
C LYS A 343 22.50 27.12 -7.38
N GLY A 344 22.45 25.79 -7.57
CA GLY A 344 22.35 25.17 -8.88
C GLY A 344 20.99 25.41 -9.54
N ILE A 345 19.90 25.28 -8.79
CA ILE A 345 18.53 25.37 -9.31
C ILE A 345 18.11 26.82 -9.60
N LYS A 346 18.51 27.78 -8.76
CA LYS A 346 18.30 29.23 -9.08
C LYS A 346 18.98 29.69 -10.38
N LYS A 347 19.99 28.96 -10.86
CA LYS A 347 20.63 29.27 -12.18
C LYS A 347 19.86 28.70 -13.37
N GLN A 348 19.08 27.62 -13.18
CA GLN A 348 18.27 27.01 -14.26
C GLN A 348 16.96 27.76 -14.52
N THR A 349 16.31 28.30 -13.48
CA THR A 349 15.06 29.08 -13.64
C THR A 349 15.27 30.44 -14.33
N ASN A 350 16.52 30.94 -14.45
CA ASN A 350 16.85 32.19 -15.15
C ASN A 350 17.42 32.00 -16.57
N LYS A 351 17.49 30.77 -17.08
CA LYS A 351 17.92 30.48 -18.46
C LYS A 351 16.95 29.52 -19.13
N SER A 352 15.86 30.06 -19.63
CA SER A 352 15.19 29.48 -20.80
C SER A 352 16.12 29.76 -22.00
N THR A 353 16.79 28.76 -22.49
CA THR A 353 17.33 28.48 -23.82
C THR A 353 18.71 27.82 -23.75
N SER A 354 18.79 26.69 -24.44
CA SER A 354 19.95 25.82 -24.72
C SER A 354 20.37 24.84 -23.64
N MET A 355 20.17 23.55 -23.96
CA MET A 355 20.84 22.42 -23.31
C MET A 355 22.34 22.58 -23.47
N GLU A 356 23.03 23.04 -22.45
CA GLU A 356 24.46 22.84 -22.29
C GLU A 356 24.64 21.81 -21.15
N GLN A 357 25.28 20.72 -21.50
CA GLN A 357 25.69 19.64 -20.63
C GLN A 357 26.59 20.21 -19.53
N LEU A 358 26.16 20.10 -18.26
CA LEU A 358 26.98 20.50 -17.11
C LEU A 358 28.13 19.51 -16.96
N ASP A 359 29.34 19.96 -17.22
CA ASP A 359 30.57 19.23 -16.87
C ASP A 359 30.77 19.28 -15.36
N ILE A 360 30.56 18.15 -14.69
CA ILE A 360 30.62 18.02 -13.21
C ILE A 360 32.07 17.73 -12.74
N PHE A 361 33.01 17.54 -13.65
CA PHE A 361 34.40 17.18 -13.36
C PHE A 361 35.39 18.23 -13.90
N GLU A 362 35.44 19.41 -13.31
CA GLU A 362 36.67 20.19 -13.33
C GLU A 362 37.46 19.86 -12.06
N THR A 363 38.48 19.03 -12.21
CA THR A 363 39.56 18.90 -11.24
C THR A 363 40.49 20.11 -11.43
N GLU A 364 40.55 20.95 -10.42
CA GLU A 364 41.66 21.94 -10.32
C GLU A 364 42.94 21.19 -9.97
N ASP A 365 44.00 21.42 -10.77
CA ASP A 365 45.40 21.11 -10.48
C ASP A 365 45.97 21.96 -9.31
#